data_ce3c32f9dcd9f74faf56d405e73f3f9a
#
_entry.id   ce3c32f9dcd9f74faf56d405e73f3f9a
#
_cell.length_a   1.000
_cell.length_b   1.000
_cell.length_c   1.000
_cell.angle_alpha   90.00
_cell.angle_beta   90.00
_cell.angle_gamma   90.00
#
_symmetry.space_group_name_H-M   'P 1'
#
loop_
_entity.id
_entity.type
_entity.pdbx_description
1 polymer ?
#
loop_
_entity_poly.entity_id
_entity_poly.type
_entity_poly.pdbx_seq_one_letter_code
_entity_poly.pdbx_strand_id
1 'polypeptide(L)'
;MGKIFNRFNLTLNIYISVIINVALSIVLPIVAMGTINLPIFLKGFAIAFPVSTLIVLFIPINRFGDFIASKLGLKPQSVPFTLVSTAVLAFIVGTIMSLLMTAVNAGKFTGYFTPAFFGAWLGAYPWALLSVYLSALLGVFTGLPLCMKLFGPPKMPQ
;
A
#
# COMPACT_ATOMS: atom_id res chain seq x y z
N MET A 1 -9.62 16.60 15.70
CA MET A 1 -9.99 16.14 14.36
C MET A 1 -9.38 16.92 13.17
N GLY A 2 -8.89 18.16 13.32
CA GLY A 2 -8.42 19.00 12.23
C GLY A 2 -7.05 18.71 11.58
N LYS A 3 -6.27 17.71 12.04
CA LYS A 3 -4.91 17.42 11.54
C LYS A 3 -4.80 16.27 10.54
N ILE A 4 -5.87 15.52 10.31
CA ILE A 4 -5.87 14.34 9.42
C ILE A 4 -6.10 14.76 7.95
N PHE A 5 -6.82 15.85 7.72
CA PHE A 5 -7.17 16.37 6.40
C PHE A 5 -6.29 17.54 5.93
N ASN A 6 -4.99 17.47 6.15
CA ASN A 6 -4.10 18.39 5.44
C ASN A 6 -4.07 17.97 3.96
N ARG A 7 -4.38 18.91 3.05
CA ARG A 7 -4.40 18.69 1.58
C ARG A 7 -3.13 18.01 1.08
N PHE A 8 -2.00 18.37 1.64
CA PHE A 8 -0.70 17.74 1.34
C PHE A 8 -0.71 16.24 1.62
N ASN A 9 -1.07 15.84 2.85
CA ASN A 9 -1.06 14.44 3.26
C ASN A 9 -2.13 13.62 2.51
N LEU A 10 -3.29 14.21 2.27
CA LEU A 10 -4.37 13.56 1.52
C LEU A 10 -3.93 13.28 0.08
N THR A 11 -3.37 14.27 -0.61
CA THR A 11 -2.89 14.11 -2.00
C THR A 11 -1.76 13.10 -2.07
N LEU A 12 -0.79 13.16 -1.15
CA LEU A 12 0.31 12.21 -1.10
C LEU A 12 -0.18 10.77 -0.87
N ASN A 13 -1.11 10.59 0.07
CA ASN A 13 -1.69 9.26 0.37
C ASN A 13 -2.47 8.70 -0.81
N ILE A 14 -3.29 9.52 -1.48
CA ILE A 14 -4.01 9.10 -2.69
C ILE A 14 -3.01 8.71 -3.79
N TYR A 15 -1.99 9.52 -4.02
CA TYR A 15 -0.95 9.25 -5.01
C TYR A 15 -0.24 7.91 -4.76
N ILE A 16 0.21 7.68 -3.53
CA ILE A 16 0.84 6.41 -3.12
C ILE A 16 -0.15 5.25 -3.30
N SER A 17 -1.41 5.41 -2.90
CA SER A 17 -2.46 4.39 -3.06
C SER A 17 -2.69 4.02 -4.52
N VAL A 18 -2.70 4.98 -5.44
CA VAL A 18 -2.81 4.70 -6.88
C VAL A 18 -1.68 3.82 -7.36
N ILE A 19 -0.42 4.17 -7.04
CA ILE A 19 0.76 3.42 -7.47
C ILE A 19 0.74 1.99 -6.92
N ILE A 20 0.44 1.82 -5.63
CA ILE A 20 0.34 0.51 -4.98
C ILE A 20 -0.74 -0.35 -5.66
N ASN A 21 -1.92 0.22 -5.91
CA ASN A 21 -3.03 -0.54 -6.47
C ASN A 21 -2.81 -0.90 -7.95
N VAL A 22 -2.15 -0.04 -8.72
CA VAL A 22 -1.73 -0.39 -10.09
C VAL A 22 -0.78 -1.58 -10.04
N ALA A 23 0.24 -1.54 -9.21
CA ALA A 23 1.21 -2.63 -9.08
C ALA A 23 0.55 -3.95 -8.62
N LEU A 24 -0.29 -3.92 -7.58
CA LEU A 24 -0.99 -5.10 -7.09
C LEU A 24 -1.96 -5.67 -8.12
N SER A 25 -2.67 -4.82 -8.87
CA SER A 25 -3.61 -5.23 -9.91
C SER A 25 -2.91 -5.85 -11.13
N ILE A 26 -1.61 -5.66 -11.27
CA ILE A 26 -0.78 -6.31 -12.29
C ILE A 26 -0.16 -7.59 -11.73
N VAL A 27 0.56 -7.48 -10.61
CA VAL A 27 1.40 -8.56 -10.09
C VAL A 27 0.58 -9.73 -9.57
N LEU A 28 -0.47 -9.47 -8.79
CA LEU A 28 -1.22 -10.56 -8.16
C LEU A 28 -2.01 -11.44 -9.14
N PRO A 29 -2.68 -10.93 -10.19
CA PRO A 29 -3.26 -11.80 -11.21
C PRO A 29 -2.22 -12.64 -11.95
N ILE A 30 -1.05 -12.08 -12.25
CA ILE A 30 0.03 -12.82 -12.92
C ILE A 30 0.52 -13.97 -12.02
N VAL A 31 0.74 -13.69 -10.73
CA VAL A 31 1.20 -14.73 -9.77
C VAL A 31 0.13 -15.77 -9.50
N ALA A 32 -1.15 -15.37 -9.38
CA ALA A 32 -2.25 -16.29 -9.01
C ALA A 32 -2.79 -17.08 -10.19
N MET A 33 -2.82 -16.50 -11.40
CA MET A 33 -3.49 -17.09 -12.57
C MET A 33 -2.57 -17.23 -13.78
N GLY A 34 -1.33 -16.78 -13.70
CA GLY A 34 -0.36 -16.80 -14.83
C GLY A 34 -0.69 -15.83 -15.97
N THR A 35 -1.78 -15.09 -15.89
CA THR A 35 -2.26 -14.23 -16.96
C THR A 35 -2.79 -12.90 -16.44
N ILE A 36 -2.71 -11.87 -17.27
CA ILE A 36 -3.34 -10.59 -17.05
C ILE A 36 -4.04 -10.13 -18.32
N ASN A 37 -5.23 -9.57 -18.18
CA ASN A 37 -5.92 -8.87 -19.24
C ASN A 37 -6.59 -7.61 -18.67
N LEU A 38 -7.02 -6.71 -19.56
CA LEU A 38 -7.61 -5.44 -19.16
C LEU A 38 -8.82 -5.57 -18.22
N PRO A 39 -9.79 -6.48 -18.45
CA PRO A 39 -10.90 -6.71 -17.52
C PRO A 39 -10.47 -7.16 -16.13
N ILE A 40 -9.48 -8.06 -16.02
CA ILE A 40 -8.95 -8.54 -14.74
C ILE A 40 -8.26 -7.39 -14.00
N PHE A 41 -7.42 -6.62 -14.70
CA PHE A 41 -6.78 -5.43 -14.15
C PHE A 41 -7.80 -4.42 -13.63
N LEU A 42 -8.77 -4.02 -14.46
CA LEU A 42 -9.77 -3.02 -14.09
C LEU A 42 -10.63 -3.48 -12.91
N LYS A 43 -11.04 -4.74 -12.87
CA LYS A 43 -11.78 -5.30 -11.76
C LYS A 43 -10.95 -5.28 -10.47
N GLY A 44 -9.70 -5.72 -10.54
CA GLY A 44 -8.77 -5.71 -9.40
C GLY A 44 -8.56 -4.30 -8.87
N PHE A 45 -8.26 -3.37 -9.76
CA PHE A 45 -8.04 -1.96 -9.41
C PHE A 45 -9.31 -1.30 -8.82
N ALA A 46 -10.48 -1.51 -9.44
CA ALA A 46 -11.74 -0.92 -8.97
C ALA A 46 -12.15 -1.39 -7.57
N ILE A 47 -11.76 -2.59 -7.16
CA ILE A 47 -12.01 -3.13 -5.81
C ILE A 47 -10.90 -2.69 -4.85
N ALA A 48 -9.65 -2.83 -5.26
CA ALA A 48 -8.50 -2.59 -4.39
C ALA A 48 -8.30 -1.11 -4.05
N PHE A 49 -8.50 -0.21 -5.00
CA PHE A 49 -8.25 1.22 -4.81
C PHE A 49 -9.14 1.87 -3.75
N PRO A 50 -10.48 1.70 -3.73
CA PRO A 50 -11.31 2.24 -2.66
C PRO A 50 -10.95 1.66 -1.30
N VAL A 51 -10.72 0.34 -1.21
CA VAL A 51 -10.39 -0.32 0.05
C VAL A 51 -9.06 0.18 0.60
N SER A 52 -8.01 0.23 -0.20
CA SER A 52 -6.70 0.74 0.25
C SER A 52 -6.77 2.20 0.65
N THR A 53 -7.53 3.01 -0.08
CA THR A 53 -7.72 4.44 0.24
C THR A 53 -8.43 4.59 1.58
N LEU A 54 -9.47 3.79 1.85
CA LEU A 54 -10.14 3.78 3.15
C LEU A 54 -9.19 3.33 4.27
N ILE A 55 -8.41 2.28 4.06
CA ILE A 55 -7.43 1.81 5.04
C ILE A 55 -6.46 2.93 5.41
N VAL A 56 -5.87 3.61 4.43
CA VAL A 56 -4.89 4.68 4.66
C VAL A 56 -5.52 5.93 5.29
N LEU A 57 -6.80 6.21 5.02
CA LEU A 57 -7.52 7.34 5.61
C LEU A 57 -7.93 7.09 7.06
N PHE A 58 -8.43 5.89 7.37
CA PHE A 58 -8.95 5.57 8.70
C PHE A 58 -7.90 5.04 9.66
N ILE A 59 -6.90 4.31 9.16
CA ILE A 59 -5.83 3.76 9.99
C ILE A 59 -4.62 4.69 9.89
N PRO A 60 -4.12 5.27 11.00
CA PRO A 60 -2.95 6.13 11.00
C PRO A 60 -1.65 5.32 10.84
N ILE A 61 -1.55 4.55 9.74
CA ILE A 61 -0.45 3.60 9.49
C ILE A 61 0.89 4.32 9.45
N ASN A 62 0.94 5.53 8.90
CA ASN A 62 2.14 6.34 8.86
C ASN A 62 2.69 6.60 10.27
N ARG A 63 1.81 6.81 11.27
CA ARG A 63 2.23 7.00 12.67
C ARG A 63 2.85 5.74 13.27
N PHE A 64 2.36 4.56 12.90
CA PHE A 64 2.95 3.29 13.34
C PHE A 64 4.33 3.09 12.73
N GLY A 65 4.49 3.36 11.44
CA GLY A 65 5.77 3.29 10.77
C GLY A 65 6.79 4.27 11.38
N ASP A 66 6.38 5.52 11.58
CA ASP A 66 7.21 6.56 12.17
C ASP A 66 7.57 6.25 13.63
N PHE A 67 6.64 5.68 14.40
CA PHE A 67 6.88 5.25 15.78
C PHE A 67 7.93 4.15 15.85
N ILE A 68 7.85 3.13 14.98
CA ILE A 68 8.82 2.04 14.95
C ILE A 68 10.19 2.55 14.50
N ALA A 69 10.24 3.37 13.43
CA ALA A 69 11.48 3.96 12.95
C ALA A 69 12.16 4.85 14.02
N SER A 70 11.35 5.61 14.77
CA SER A 70 11.85 6.44 15.88
C SER A 70 12.36 5.60 17.04
N LYS A 71 11.70 4.48 17.38
CA LYS A 71 12.16 3.56 18.41
C LYS A 71 13.50 2.88 18.06
N LEU A 72 13.78 2.72 16.77
CA LEU A 72 15.08 2.24 16.28
C LEU A 72 16.16 3.33 16.30
N GLY A 73 15.87 4.51 16.83
CA GLY A 73 16.83 5.62 16.91
C GLY A 73 17.12 6.31 15.58
N LEU A 74 16.30 6.08 14.56
CA LEU A 74 16.50 6.69 13.25
C LEU A 74 16.04 8.14 13.27
N LYS A 75 16.85 9.04 12.69
CA LYS A 75 16.51 10.46 12.61
C LYS A 75 15.32 10.67 11.67
N PRO A 76 14.27 11.41 12.10
CA PRO A 76 13.14 11.76 11.22
C PRO A 76 13.63 12.36 9.90
N GLN A 77 12.94 12.05 8.81
CA GLN A 77 13.26 12.48 7.43
C GLN A 77 14.59 11.96 6.87
N SER A 78 15.29 11.06 7.54
CA SER A 78 16.43 10.36 6.94
C SER A 78 15.96 9.24 5.99
N VAL A 79 16.82 8.87 5.04
CA VAL A 79 16.53 7.75 4.12
C VAL A 79 16.25 6.44 4.89
N PRO A 80 17.06 6.03 5.90
CA PRO A 80 16.78 4.85 6.68
C PRO A 80 15.44 4.92 7.43
N PHE A 81 15.07 6.10 7.94
CA PHE A 81 13.76 6.31 8.58
C PHE A 81 12.62 6.05 7.60
N THR A 82 12.70 6.61 6.40
CA THR A 82 11.69 6.42 5.35
C THR A 82 11.60 4.96 4.93
N LEU A 83 12.72 4.26 4.77
CA LEU A 83 12.75 2.85 4.40
C LEU A 83 12.03 1.98 5.45
N VAL A 84 12.34 2.18 6.73
CA VAL A 84 11.72 1.40 7.82
C VAL A 84 10.24 1.75 7.98
N SER A 85 9.89 3.04 8.00
CA SER A 85 8.49 3.48 8.09
C SER A 85 7.65 2.93 6.94
N THR A 86 8.18 2.98 5.71
CA THR A 86 7.51 2.42 4.53
C THR A 86 7.42 0.89 4.57
N ALA A 87 8.42 0.19 5.14
CA ALA A 87 8.36 -1.26 5.30
C ALA A 87 7.23 -1.68 6.24
N VAL A 88 7.03 -0.96 7.35
CA VAL A 88 5.91 -1.19 8.27
C VAL A 88 4.56 -0.95 7.58
N LEU A 89 4.44 0.13 6.83
CA LEU A 89 3.25 0.43 6.03
C LEU A 89 3.00 -0.69 5.01
N ALA A 90 4.02 -1.12 4.28
CA ALA A 90 3.93 -2.18 3.29
C ALA A 90 3.50 -3.51 3.92
N PHE A 91 4.01 -3.83 5.11
CA PHE A 91 3.62 -5.04 5.82
C PHE A 91 2.13 -5.03 6.17
N ILE A 92 1.62 -3.95 6.77
CA ILE A 92 0.22 -3.85 7.19
C ILE A 92 -0.71 -3.81 5.97
N VAL A 93 -0.48 -2.87 5.05
CA VAL A 93 -1.33 -2.70 3.86
C VAL A 93 -1.19 -3.90 2.94
N GLY A 94 0.03 -4.38 2.72
CA GLY A 94 0.31 -5.54 1.88
C GLY A 94 -0.38 -6.80 2.36
N THR A 95 -0.41 -7.06 3.67
CA THR A 95 -1.11 -8.21 4.25
C THR A 95 -2.61 -8.12 4.00
N ILE A 96 -3.24 -6.99 4.30
CA ILE A 96 -4.68 -6.80 4.11
C ILE A 96 -5.04 -6.86 2.63
N MET A 97 -4.28 -6.16 1.79
CA MET A 97 -4.55 -6.08 0.36
C MET A 97 -4.27 -7.40 -0.37
N SER A 98 -3.24 -8.15 0.02
CA SER A 98 -2.97 -9.47 -0.57
C SER A 98 -4.07 -10.47 -0.25
N LEU A 99 -4.60 -10.44 0.98
CA LEU A 99 -5.73 -11.29 1.36
C LEU A 99 -6.99 -10.95 0.56
N LEU A 100 -7.31 -9.64 0.45
CA LEU A 100 -8.43 -9.16 -0.36
C LEU A 100 -8.30 -9.57 -1.83
N MET A 101 -7.13 -9.32 -2.43
CA MET A 101 -6.91 -9.62 -3.84
C MET A 101 -6.90 -11.14 -4.12
N THR A 102 -6.42 -11.96 -3.18
CA THR A 102 -6.54 -13.41 -3.28
C THR A 102 -8.01 -13.84 -3.23
N ALA A 103 -8.82 -13.24 -2.35
CA ALA A 103 -10.25 -13.51 -2.31
C ALA A 103 -10.95 -13.14 -3.63
N VAL A 104 -10.59 -12.00 -4.23
CA VAL A 104 -11.16 -11.55 -5.51
C VAL A 104 -10.76 -12.43 -6.70
N ASN A 105 -9.50 -12.89 -6.73
CA ASN A 105 -8.93 -13.60 -7.87
C ASN A 105 -9.07 -15.11 -7.76
N ALA A 106 -8.84 -15.69 -6.59
CA ALA A 106 -8.80 -17.13 -6.37
C ALA A 106 -9.97 -17.69 -5.55
N GLY A 107 -10.65 -16.87 -4.74
CA GLY A 107 -11.65 -17.33 -3.78
C GLY A 107 -12.81 -18.11 -4.38
N LYS A 108 -13.20 -17.82 -5.63
CA LYS A 108 -14.24 -18.57 -6.35
C LYS A 108 -13.80 -19.99 -6.75
N PHE A 109 -12.51 -20.20 -6.94
CA PHE A 109 -11.95 -21.48 -7.39
C PHE A 109 -11.48 -22.35 -6.22
N THR A 110 -10.93 -21.72 -5.19
CA THR A 110 -10.37 -22.42 -4.02
C THR A 110 -11.37 -22.54 -2.86
N GLY A 111 -12.49 -21.85 -2.92
CA GLY A 111 -13.37 -21.61 -1.79
C GLY A 111 -12.77 -20.58 -0.83
N TYR A 112 -13.63 -19.77 -0.17
CA TYR A 112 -13.18 -18.76 0.78
C TYR A 112 -12.77 -19.40 2.11
N PHE A 113 -11.62 -18.97 2.66
CA PHE A 113 -11.08 -19.43 3.94
C PHE A 113 -10.82 -20.93 4.07
N THR A 114 -10.62 -21.62 2.95
CA THR A 114 -10.20 -23.04 2.91
C THR A 114 -8.68 -23.17 3.00
N PRO A 115 -8.11 -24.36 3.31
CA PRO A 115 -6.67 -24.57 3.23
C PRO A 115 -6.07 -24.27 1.85
N ALA A 116 -6.82 -24.54 0.76
CA ALA A 116 -6.42 -24.20 -0.59
C ALA A 116 -6.34 -22.67 -0.82
N PHE A 117 -7.29 -21.92 -0.24
CA PHE A 117 -7.27 -20.47 -0.26
C PHE A 117 -6.03 -19.91 0.45
N PHE A 118 -5.73 -20.39 1.66
CA PHE A 118 -4.56 -19.96 2.41
C PHE A 118 -3.25 -20.36 1.72
N GLY A 119 -3.21 -21.53 1.07
CA GLY A 119 -2.07 -21.93 0.23
C GLY A 119 -1.83 -20.98 -0.94
N ALA A 120 -2.89 -20.61 -1.67
CA ALA A 120 -2.82 -19.64 -2.76
C ALA A 120 -2.39 -18.24 -2.25
N TRP A 121 -2.94 -17.81 -1.11
CA TRP A 121 -2.56 -16.55 -0.49
C TRP A 121 -1.09 -16.54 -0.07
N LEU A 122 -0.61 -17.56 0.64
CA LEU A 122 0.79 -17.64 1.08
C LEU A 122 1.76 -17.68 -0.11
N GLY A 123 1.39 -18.34 -1.21
CA GLY A 123 2.19 -18.32 -2.44
C GLY A 123 2.30 -16.94 -3.10
N ALA A 124 1.22 -16.15 -3.05
CA ALA A 124 1.20 -14.79 -3.60
C ALA A 124 1.73 -13.72 -2.65
N TYR A 125 1.75 -14.00 -1.34
CA TYR A 125 2.04 -13.04 -0.28
C TYR A 125 3.43 -12.37 -0.39
N PRO A 126 4.55 -13.09 -0.62
CA PRO A 126 5.87 -12.46 -0.77
C PRO A 126 5.90 -11.46 -1.93
N TRP A 127 5.27 -11.80 -3.05
CA TRP A 127 5.17 -10.94 -4.23
C TRP A 127 4.32 -9.70 -3.97
N ALA A 128 3.22 -9.87 -3.22
CA ALA A 128 2.39 -8.76 -2.78
C ALA A 128 3.17 -7.79 -1.89
N LEU A 129 3.88 -8.30 -0.86
CA LEU A 129 4.69 -7.47 0.03
C LEU A 129 5.77 -6.70 -0.73
N LEU A 130 6.51 -7.40 -1.59
CA LEU A 130 7.57 -6.78 -2.40
C LEU A 130 6.99 -5.68 -3.29
N SER A 131 5.87 -5.97 -3.98
CA SER A 131 5.21 -5.00 -4.85
C SER A 131 4.71 -3.78 -4.09
N VAL A 132 4.07 -3.96 -2.94
CA VAL A 132 3.60 -2.85 -2.10
C VAL A 132 4.77 -2.04 -1.59
N TYR A 133 5.83 -2.68 -1.11
CA TYR A 133 7.01 -1.99 -0.59
C TYR A 133 7.70 -1.13 -1.66
N LEU A 134 8.01 -1.71 -2.81
CA LEU A 134 8.66 -0.98 -3.91
C LEU A 134 7.78 0.14 -4.45
N SER A 135 6.48 -0.12 -4.60
CA SER A 135 5.51 0.87 -5.06
C SER A 135 5.31 2.01 -4.06
N ALA A 136 5.29 1.70 -2.76
CA ALA A 136 5.20 2.71 -1.72
C ALA A 136 6.46 3.57 -1.66
N LEU A 137 7.66 2.99 -1.77
CA LEU A 137 8.92 3.74 -1.88
C LEU A 137 8.90 4.65 -3.10
N LEU A 138 8.55 4.13 -4.28
CA LEU A 138 8.42 4.93 -5.49
C LEU A 138 7.43 6.08 -5.28
N GLY A 139 6.27 5.78 -4.68
CA GLY A 139 5.24 6.76 -4.37
C GLY A 139 5.71 7.86 -3.41
N VAL A 140 6.48 7.51 -2.39
CA VAL A 140 7.06 8.49 -1.44
C VAL A 140 8.12 9.34 -2.14
N PHE A 141 9.08 8.72 -2.82
CA PHE A 141 10.20 9.45 -3.45
C PHE A 141 9.74 10.34 -4.61
N THR A 142 8.70 9.99 -5.33
CA THR A 142 8.16 10.80 -6.43
C THR A 142 7.05 11.74 -5.97
N GLY A 143 6.18 11.30 -5.07
CA GLY A 143 5.03 12.05 -4.59
C GLY A 143 5.40 13.16 -3.63
N LEU A 144 6.41 12.96 -2.77
CA LEU A 144 6.82 13.97 -1.80
C LEU A 144 7.31 15.26 -2.50
N PRO A 145 8.26 15.24 -3.44
CA PRO A 145 8.66 16.44 -4.16
C PRO A 145 7.53 17.03 -5.00
N LEU A 146 6.65 16.21 -5.58
CA LEU A 146 5.48 16.68 -6.30
C LEU A 146 4.53 17.46 -5.39
N CYS A 147 4.20 16.91 -4.22
CA CYS A 147 3.34 17.58 -3.23
C CYS A 147 4.00 18.83 -2.66
N MET A 148 5.31 18.84 -2.42
CA MET A 148 6.05 20.04 -1.99
C MET A 148 5.99 21.15 -3.05
N LYS A 149 6.05 20.80 -4.32
CA LYS A 149 5.94 21.76 -5.42
C LYS A 149 4.53 22.36 -5.55
N LEU A 150 3.49 21.56 -5.26
CA LEU A 150 2.09 21.99 -5.37
C LEU A 150 1.58 22.75 -4.15
N PHE A 151 1.99 22.37 -2.95
CA PHE A 151 1.40 22.88 -1.70
C PHE A 151 2.42 23.56 -0.77
N GLY A 152 3.70 23.59 -1.15
CA GLY A 152 4.80 24.03 -0.28
C GLY A 152 5.21 22.97 0.76
N PRO A 153 6.26 23.24 1.55
CA PRO A 153 6.73 22.30 2.56
C PRO A 153 5.66 22.09 3.65
N PRO A 154 5.52 20.85 4.16
CA PRO A 154 4.56 20.56 5.22
C PRO A 154 4.89 21.39 6.45
N LYS A 155 3.89 22.11 6.98
CA LYS A 155 4.05 22.85 8.25
C LYS A 155 4.35 21.84 9.35
N MET A 156 5.55 21.91 9.91
CA MET A 156 5.90 21.10 11.07
C MET A 156 5.00 21.50 12.25
N PRO A 157 4.48 20.52 13.02
CA PRO A 157 3.82 20.85 14.28
C PRO A 157 4.87 21.46 15.21
N GLN A 158 4.58 22.71 15.65
CA GLN A 158 5.28 23.34 16.78
C GLN A 158 4.96 22.62 18.07
#